data_e52a72c682286cd280f1514678292044
#
_entry.id   e52a72c682286cd280f1514678292044
#
_cell.length_a   1.000
_cell.length_b   1.000
_cell.length_c   1.000
_cell.angle_alpha   90.00
_cell.angle_beta   90.00
_cell.angle_gamma   90.00
#
_symmetry.space_group_name_H-M   'P 1'
#
loop_
_entity.id
_entity.type
_entity.pdbx_description
1 polymer ?
#
loop_
_entity_poly.entity_id
_entity_poly.type
_entity_poly.pdbx_seq_one_letter_code
_entity_poly.pdbx_strand_id
1 'polypeptide(L)'
;MTGIGLERLSLNQATVKHLGLAGATALCVRHDIPAIGLWRDRVAEIGLDRAVAAVRAAGLHVSSLCRGGFFTQADPEGRAAARADNRAAVIEAAELGADALVLVCGGLVPGSRDLGLARHMVADAIGELVPEAQRLGVRLGIEALHPMF
;
A
#
# COMPACT_ATOMS: atom_id res chain seq x y z
N MET A 1 18.41 -22.25 22.72
CA MET A 1 17.49 -21.13 22.38
C MET A 1 17.48 -21.05 20.85
N THR A 2 16.47 -21.61 20.21
CA THR A 2 16.25 -21.45 18.76
C THR A 2 15.90 -19.97 18.56
N GLY A 3 16.85 -19.19 17.99
CA GLY A 3 16.60 -17.82 17.61
C GLY A 3 15.39 -17.74 16.71
N ILE A 4 14.50 -16.78 16.93
CA ILE A 4 13.47 -16.44 15.96
C ILE A 4 14.23 -16.05 14.69
N GLY A 5 14.16 -16.89 13.67
CA GLY A 5 14.82 -16.62 12.40
C GLY A 5 14.26 -15.37 11.76
N LEU A 6 15.04 -14.70 10.93
CA LEU A 6 14.61 -13.47 10.21
C LEU A 6 13.60 -13.76 9.09
N GLU A 7 13.26 -15.01 8.84
CA GLU A 7 12.39 -15.45 7.72
C GLU A 7 11.00 -14.82 7.71
N ARG A 8 10.56 -14.30 8.85
CA ARG A 8 9.27 -13.59 8.99
C ARG A 8 9.38 -12.08 9.13
N LEU A 9 10.60 -11.54 9.04
CA LEU A 9 10.82 -10.10 9.17
C LEU A 9 10.59 -9.41 7.82
N SER A 10 9.85 -8.30 7.85
CA SER A 10 9.70 -7.38 6.73
C SER A 10 10.05 -5.97 7.17
N LEU A 11 10.90 -5.29 6.42
CA LEU A 11 11.23 -3.89 6.66
C LEU A 11 10.15 -3.00 6.06
N ASN A 12 9.44 -2.22 6.89
CA ASN A 12 8.60 -1.15 6.36
C ASN A 12 9.48 0.01 5.90
N GLN A 13 9.41 0.36 4.61
CA GLN A 13 10.24 1.41 4.00
C GLN A 13 10.08 2.77 4.70
N ALA A 14 8.91 3.06 5.29
CA ALA A 14 8.71 4.28 6.08
C ALA A 14 9.63 4.38 7.31
N THR A 15 10.12 3.27 7.84
CA THR A 15 11.09 3.25 8.95
C THR A 15 12.43 3.87 8.54
N VAL A 16 12.77 3.74 7.27
CA VAL A 16 14.01 4.24 6.67
C VAL A 16 13.73 5.22 5.53
N LYS A 17 12.70 6.04 5.68
CA LYS A 17 12.19 6.95 4.65
C LYS A 17 13.21 7.96 4.10
N HIS A 18 14.33 8.18 4.78
CA HIS A 18 15.45 8.98 4.29
C HIS A 18 16.26 8.25 3.20
N LEU A 19 16.08 6.94 3.06
CA LEU A 19 16.66 6.14 1.99
C LEU A 19 15.66 6.05 0.83
N GLY A 20 16.11 6.25 -0.38
CA GLY A 20 15.34 5.87 -1.56
C GLY A 20 15.19 4.35 -1.66
N LEU A 21 14.42 3.87 -2.65
CA LEU A 21 14.14 2.44 -2.80
C LEU A 21 15.43 1.60 -2.92
N ALA A 22 16.41 2.05 -3.68
CA ALA A 22 17.71 1.37 -3.83
C ALA A 22 18.46 1.24 -2.49
N GLY A 23 18.44 2.29 -1.65
CA GLY A 23 19.05 2.23 -0.32
C GLY A 23 18.33 1.30 0.63
N ALA A 24 16.98 1.27 0.59
CA ALA A 24 16.18 0.40 1.42
C ALA A 24 16.35 -1.08 1.04
N THR A 25 16.38 -1.41 -0.26
CA THR A 25 16.64 -2.78 -0.73
C THR A 25 18.06 -3.24 -0.37
N ALA A 26 19.06 -2.39 -0.56
CA ALA A 26 20.43 -2.69 -0.17
C ALA A 26 20.56 -2.91 1.35
N LEU A 27 19.80 -2.17 2.17
CA LEU A 27 19.77 -2.37 3.62
C LEU A 27 19.19 -3.75 3.96
N CYS A 28 18.09 -4.16 3.33
CA CYS A 28 17.50 -5.48 3.53
C CYS A 28 18.51 -6.59 3.20
N VAL A 29 19.13 -6.52 2.04
CA VAL A 29 20.14 -7.50 1.61
C VAL A 29 21.31 -7.58 2.60
N ARG A 30 21.85 -6.43 3.03
CA ARG A 30 22.99 -6.37 3.97
C ARG A 30 22.70 -6.99 5.33
N HIS A 31 21.43 -6.98 5.76
CA HIS A 31 21.02 -7.46 7.07
C HIS A 31 20.18 -8.74 7.01
N ASP A 32 20.20 -9.45 5.87
CA ASP A 32 19.47 -10.71 5.65
C ASP A 32 17.97 -10.59 5.95
N ILE A 33 17.38 -9.40 5.71
CA ILE A 33 15.93 -9.18 5.85
C ILE A 33 15.26 -9.62 4.55
N PRO A 34 14.40 -10.67 4.57
CA PRO A 34 13.91 -11.29 3.35
C PRO A 34 12.76 -10.52 2.67
N ALA A 35 12.12 -9.59 3.38
CA ALA A 35 10.94 -8.92 2.86
C ALA A 35 10.94 -7.41 3.13
N ILE A 36 10.19 -6.69 2.28
CA ILE A 36 10.03 -5.23 2.38
C ILE A 36 8.58 -4.83 2.17
N GLY A 37 8.08 -3.90 2.99
CA GLY A 37 6.84 -3.16 2.74
C GLY A 37 7.16 -1.86 2.00
N LEU A 38 6.67 -1.72 0.78
CA LEU A 38 6.97 -0.59 -0.09
C LEU A 38 5.97 0.56 0.07
N TRP A 39 6.40 1.76 -0.30
CA TRP A 39 5.54 2.94 -0.34
C TRP A 39 5.45 3.50 -1.76
N ARG A 40 4.23 3.82 -2.21
CA ARG A 40 3.92 4.25 -3.59
C ARG A 40 4.68 5.51 -4.00
N ASP A 41 4.85 6.48 -3.09
CA ASP A 41 5.63 7.69 -3.34
C ASP A 41 7.09 7.34 -3.68
N ARG A 42 7.68 6.36 -2.98
CA ARG A 42 9.05 5.89 -3.25
C ARG A 42 9.17 5.08 -4.53
N VAL A 43 8.12 4.31 -4.84
CA VAL A 43 8.02 3.63 -6.15
C VAL A 43 7.93 4.66 -7.28
N ALA A 44 7.10 5.69 -7.12
CA ALA A 44 6.90 6.74 -8.11
C ALA A 44 8.18 7.56 -8.40
N GLU A 45 9.05 7.76 -7.40
CA GLU A 45 10.34 8.48 -7.58
C GLU A 45 11.22 7.89 -8.68
N ILE A 46 11.19 6.57 -8.85
CA ILE A 46 12.03 5.87 -9.84
C ILE A 46 11.22 5.24 -10.97
N GLY A 47 9.91 5.18 -10.84
CA GLY A 47 8.99 4.51 -11.76
C GLY A 47 8.80 3.02 -11.44
N LEU A 48 7.60 2.50 -11.76
CA LEU A 48 7.17 1.15 -11.40
C LEU A 48 8.10 0.06 -11.95
N ASP A 49 8.44 0.12 -13.23
CA ASP A 49 9.30 -0.88 -13.88
C ASP A 49 10.66 -1.02 -13.20
N ARG A 50 11.26 0.11 -12.84
CA ARG A 50 12.56 0.12 -12.15
C ARG A 50 12.43 -0.38 -10.72
N ALA A 51 11.32 -0.07 -10.04
CA ALA A 51 11.05 -0.58 -8.70
C ALA A 51 10.90 -2.09 -8.70
N VAL A 52 10.13 -2.64 -9.64
CA VAL A 52 9.97 -4.10 -9.85
C VAL A 52 11.33 -4.76 -10.11
N ALA A 53 12.12 -4.19 -11.02
CA ALA A 53 13.45 -4.72 -11.34
C ALA A 53 14.38 -4.69 -10.12
N ALA A 54 14.38 -3.60 -9.33
CA ALA A 54 15.23 -3.46 -8.15
C ALA A 54 14.89 -4.47 -7.05
N VAL A 55 13.61 -4.68 -6.78
CA VAL A 55 13.15 -5.63 -5.76
C VAL A 55 13.47 -7.06 -6.18
N ARG A 56 13.21 -7.41 -7.44
CA ARG A 56 13.55 -8.73 -7.99
C ARG A 56 15.05 -9.01 -7.97
N ALA A 57 15.87 -8.04 -8.38
CA ALA A 57 17.32 -8.18 -8.35
C ALA A 57 17.86 -8.35 -6.92
N ALA A 58 17.23 -7.75 -5.94
CA ALA A 58 17.56 -7.90 -4.52
C ALA A 58 17.04 -9.22 -3.91
N GLY A 59 16.23 -9.99 -4.63
CA GLY A 59 15.62 -11.24 -4.13
C GLY A 59 14.64 -11.03 -2.98
N LEU A 60 14.06 -9.84 -2.86
CA LEU A 60 13.16 -9.50 -1.76
C LEU A 60 11.70 -9.85 -2.07
N HIS A 61 11.02 -10.37 -1.05
CA HIS A 61 9.58 -10.50 -1.06
C HIS A 61 8.92 -9.15 -0.71
N VAL A 62 7.86 -8.77 -1.43
CA VAL A 62 7.09 -7.55 -1.12
C VAL A 62 5.89 -7.92 -0.26
N SER A 63 5.99 -7.64 1.03
CA SER A 63 4.92 -7.98 2.00
C SER A 63 3.70 -7.07 1.87
N SER A 64 3.89 -5.82 1.45
CA SER A 64 2.78 -4.87 1.24
C SER A 64 3.21 -3.70 0.38
N LEU A 65 2.22 -3.07 -0.27
CA LEU A 65 2.35 -1.74 -0.86
C LEU A 65 1.48 -0.75 -0.08
N CYS A 66 2.07 0.31 0.41
CA CYS A 66 1.40 1.45 1.03
C CYS A 66 1.41 2.63 0.03
N ARG A 67 0.32 3.31 -0.21
CA ARG A 67 -1.01 3.10 0.30
C ARG A 67 -2.04 3.45 -0.77
N GLY A 68 -3.15 2.76 -0.74
CA GLY A 68 -4.40 3.19 -1.36
C GLY A 68 -5.34 3.81 -0.32
N GLY A 69 -6.60 4.06 -0.70
CA GLY A 69 -7.63 4.55 0.20
C GLY A 69 -8.11 5.96 -0.10
N PHE A 70 -8.33 6.77 0.94
CA PHE A 70 -8.81 8.16 0.88
C PHE A 70 -10.15 8.32 0.14
N PHE A 71 -11.08 7.42 0.41
CA PHE A 71 -12.35 7.31 -0.31
C PHE A 71 -13.37 8.40 0.02
N THR A 72 -13.24 9.07 1.16
CA THR A 72 -14.21 10.03 1.70
C THR A 72 -14.05 11.42 1.07
N GLN A 73 -14.39 11.54 -0.20
CA GLN A 73 -14.33 12.79 -0.96
C GLN A 73 -15.69 13.50 -0.99
N ALA A 74 -15.68 14.84 -0.88
CA ALA A 74 -16.90 15.65 -0.78
C ALA A 74 -17.74 15.65 -2.08
N ASP A 75 -17.05 15.74 -3.21
CA ASP A 75 -17.68 15.90 -4.52
C ASP A 75 -17.51 14.66 -5.42
N PRO A 76 -18.33 14.54 -6.49
CA PRO A 76 -18.26 13.41 -7.41
C PRO A 76 -16.92 13.28 -8.13
N GLU A 77 -16.27 14.39 -8.45
CA GLU A 77 -14.99 14.41 -9.17
C GLU A 77 -13.86 13.85 -8.30
N GLY A 78 -13.77 14.31 -7.04
CA GLY A 78 -12.83 13.75 -6.07
C GLY A 78 -13.05 12.25 -5.83
N ARG A 79 -14.32 11.80 -5.77
CA ARG A 79 -14.62 10.37 -5.65
C ARG A 79 -14.17 9.57 -6.88
N ALA A 80 -14.37 10.11 -8.09
CA ALA A 80 -13.90 9.47 -9.31
C ALA A 80 -12.36 9.40 -9.36
N ALA A 81 -11.68 10.48 -8.98
CA ALA A 81 -10.22 10.51 -8.88
C ALA A 81 -9.68 9.50 -7.87
N ALA A 82 -10.29 9.42 -6.67
CA ALA A 82 -9.91 8.42 -5.66
C ALA A 82 -10.08 6.98 -6.17
N ARG A 83 -11.18 6.69 -6.88
CA ARG A 83 -11.39 5.36 -7.50
C ARG A 83 -10.32 5.04 -8.54
N ALA A 84 -9.98 6.00 -9.41
CA ALA A 84 -8.95 5.81 -10.42
C ALA A 84 -7.58 5.57 -9.79
N ASP A 85 -7.20 6.34 -8.77
CA ASP A 85 -5.94 6.16 -8.03
C ASP A 85 -5.86 4.79 -7.34
N ASN A 86 -6.97 4.34 -6.74
CA ASN A 86 -6.98 3.03 -6.07
C ASN A 86 -6.90 1.85 -7.06
N ARG A 87 -7.49 1.97 -8.26
CA ARG A 87 -7.28 0.98 -9.32
C ARG A 87 -5.82 0.94 -9.76
N ALA A 88 -5.20 2.10 -9.96
CA ALA A 88 -3.77 2.17 -10.26
C ALA A 88 -2.93 1.52 -9.13
N ALA A 89 -3.26 1.77 -7.87
CA ALA A 89 -2.58 1.16 -6.73
C ALA A 89 -2.69 -0.38 -6.69
N VAL A 90 -3.83 -0.95 -7.08
CA VAL A 90 -4.00 -2.41 -7.20
C VAL A 90 -3.10 -2.97 -8.30
N ILE A 91 -3.02 -2.29 -9.45
CA ILE A 91 -2.13 -2.70 -10.56
C ILE A 91 -0.66 -2.62 -10.12
N GLU A 92 -0.26 -1.51 -9.50
CA GLU A 92 1.10 -1.34 -8.95
C GLU A 92 1.44 -2.46 -7.94
N ALA A 93 0.52 -2.82 -7.05
CA ALA A 93 0.71 -3.89 -6.08
C ALA A 93 0.89 -5.24 -6.77
N ALA A 94 0.11 -5.54 -7.80
CA ALA A 94 0.23 -6.75 -8.59
C ALA A 94 1.58 -6.86 -9.33
N GLU A 95 2.01 -5.78 -9.99
CA GLU A 95 3.30 -5.74 -10.72
C GLU A 95 4.50 -5.91 -9.79
N LEU A 96 4.43 -5.35 -8.59
CA LEU A 96 5.44 -5.51 -7.54
C LEU A 96 5.41 -6.89 -6.88
N GLY A 97 4.36 -7.68 -7.12
CA GLY A 97 4.15 -8.96 -6.44
C GLY A 97 3.86 -8.79 -4.95
N ALA A 98 3.23 -7.70 -4.55
CA ALA A 98 2.92 -7.43 -3.16
C ALA A 98 1.79 -8.33 -2.65
N ASP A 99 1.95 -8.89 -1.44
CA ASP A 99 0.92 -9.71 -0.81
C ASP A 99 -0.37 -8.93 -0.53
N ALA A 100 -0.25 -7.64 -0.24
CA ALA A 100 -1.38 -6.80 0.07
C ALA A 100 -1.17 -5.33 -0.35
N LEU A 101 -2.26 -4.69 -0.77
CA LEU A 101 -2.37 -3.23 -0.83
C LEU A 101 -2.99 -2.73 0.48
N VAL A 102 -2.28 -1.87 1.19
CA VAL A 102 -2.77 -1.24 2.43
C VAL A 102 -3.68 -0.06 2.07
N LEU A 103 -4.90 -0.07 2.62
CA LEU A 103 -5.91 0.97 2.40
C LEU A 103 -6.07 1.84 3.66
N VAL A 104 -5.64 3.08 3.56
CA VAL A 104 -5.97 4.14 4.52
C VAL A 104 -7.30 4.74 4.11
N CYS A 105 -8.39 4.29 4.72
CA CYS A 105 -9.74 4.56 4.22
C CYS A 105 -10.13 6.04 4.15
N GLY A 106 -9.47 6.89 4.92
CA GLY A 106 -9.78 8.30 5.08
C GLY A 106 -10.57 8.57 6.36
N GLY A 107 -10.82 9.85 6.62
CA GLY A 107 -11.61 10.30 7.76
C GLY A 107 -13.07 10.57 7.42
N LEU A 108 -13.67 11.55 8.09
CA LEU A 108 -14.99 12.05 7.74
C LEU A 108 -14.98 12.76 6.39
N VAL A 109 -16.12 12.75 5.71
CA VAL A 109 -16.30 13.55 4.50
C VAL A 109 -16.10 15.04 4.84
N PRO A 110 -15.28 15.79 4.10
CA PRO A 110 -15.06 17.21 4.34
C PRO A 110 -16.38 17.98 4.49
N GLY A 111 -16.51 18.72 5.60
CA GLY A 111 -17.72 19.48 5.93
C GLY A 111 -18.85 18.65 6.57
N SER A 112 -18.69 17.34 6.75
CA SER A 112 -19.68 16.46 7.39
C SER A 112 -19.18 15.93 8.73
N ARG A 113 -20.14 15.67 9.66
CA ARG A 113 -19.88 14.93 10.90
C ARG A 113 -20.55 13.55 10.89
N ASP A 114 -21.09 13.15 9.75
CA ASP A 114 -21.78 11.88 9.59
C ASP A 114 -20.81 10.73 9.36
N LEU A 115 -20.51 10.00 10.43
CA LEU A 115 -19.66 8.80 10.39
C LEU A 115 -20.31 7.66 9.60
N GLY A 116 -21.65 7.57 9.62
CA GLY A 116 -22.40 6.58 8.85
C GLY A 116 -22.18 6.77 7.36
N LEU A 117 -22.33 8.02 6.89
CA LEU A 117 -22.05 8.39 5.50
C LEU A 117 -20.60 8.03 5.09
N ALA A 118 -19.60 8.40 5.91
CA ALA A 118 -18.22 8.10 5.62
C ALA A 118 -17.96 6.59 5.49
N ARG A 119 -18.53 5.77 6.40
CA ARG A 119 -18.41 4.31 6.36
C ARG A 119 -19.07 3.69 5.13
N HIS A 120 -20.26 4.17 4.72
CA HIS A 120 -20.90 3.70 3.49
C HIS A 120 -20.04 4.02 2.26
N MET A 121 -19.52 5.24 2.14
CA MET A 121 -18.66 5.61 1.02
C MET A 121 -17.40 4.74 0.92
N VAL A 122 -16.79 4.41 2.06
CA VAL A 122 -15.63 3.50 2.11
C VAL A 122 -16.03 2.08 1.69
N ALA A 123 -17.14 1.56 2.22
CA ALA A 123 -17.61 0.22 1.91
C ALA A 123 -17.93 0.06 0.42
N ASP A 124 -18.64 1.03 -0.17
CA ASP A 124 -19.00 1.04 -1.59
C ASP A 124 -17.72 1.08 -2.47
N ALA A 125 -16.79 1.99 -2.16
CA ALA A 125 -15.56 2.14 -2.91
C ALA A 125 -14.67 0.89 -2.85
N ILE A 126 -14.56 0.24 -1.68
CA ILE A 126 -13.86 -1.04 -1.55
C ILE A 126 -14.60 -2.13 -2.32
N GLY A 127 -15.94 -2.20 -2.23
CA GLY A 127 -16.74 -3.16 -2.97
C GLY A 127 -16.52 -3.08 -4.49
N GLU A 128 -16.36 -1.87 -5.04
CA GLU A 128 -16.03 -1.66 -6.45
C GLU A 128 -14.60 -2.10 -6.81
N LEU A 129 -13.66 -2.05 -5.86
CA LEU A 129 -12.25 -2.38 -6.07
C LEU A 129 -11.98 -3.89 -5.95
N VAL A 130 -12.77 -4.61 -5.16
CA VAL A 130 -12.58 -6.05 -4.86
C VAL A 130 -12.48 -6.93 -6.11
N PRO A 131 -13.34 -6.82 -7.14
CA PRO A 131 -13.26 -7.70 -8.31
C PRO A 131 -11.92 -7.59 -9.05
N GLU A 132 -11.38 -6.39 -9.17
CA GLU A 132 -10.09 -6.17 -9.82
C GLU A 132 -8.93 -6.68 -8.97
N ALA A 133 -8.94 -6.42 -7.67
CA ALA A 133 -7.95 -6.93 -6.74
C ALA A 133 -7.93 -8.47 -6.75
N GLN A 134 -9.08 -9.12 -6.74
CA GLN A 134 -9.20 -10.59 -6.84
C GLN A 134 -8.64 -11.12 -8.16
N ARG A 135 -8.99 -10.48 -9.29
CA ARG A 135 -8.48 -10.88 -10.60
C ARG A 135 -6.95 -10.81 -10.70
N LEU A 136 -6.34 -9.84 -10.01
CA LEU A 136 -4.89 -9.61 -9.98
C LEU A 136 -4.18 -10.32 -8.81
N GLY A 137 -4.92 -11.04 -7.95
CA GLY A 137 -4.36 -11.77 -6.81
C GLY A 137 -3.87 -10.88 -5.66
N VAL A 138 -4.31 -9.61 -5.60
CA VAL A 138 -3.94 -8.65 -4.57
C VAL A 138 -4.93 -8.68 -3.42
N ARG A 139 -4.45 -8.85 -2.20
CA ARG A 139 -5.27 -8.69 -0.99
C ARG A 139 -5.42 -7.21 -0.63
N LEU A 140 -6.63 -6.80 -0.24
CA LEU A 140 -6.89 -5.46 0.27
C LEU A 140 -6.81 -5.50 1.80
N GLY A 141 -5.85 -4.79 2.38
CA GLY A 141 -5.65 -4.69 3.82
C GLY A 141 -6.17 -3.35 4.34
N ILE A 142 -7.23 -3.35 5.15
CA ILE A 142 -7.76 -2.11 5.75
C ILE A 142 -6.93 -1.77 6.97
N GLU A 143 -6.33 -0.57 6.97
CA GLU A 143 -5.57 -0.07 8.10
C GLU A 143 -6.51 0.57 9.13
N ALA A 144 -6.47 0.04 10.37
CA ALA A 144 -7.15 0.64 11.50
C ALA A 144 -6.32 1.83 12.02
N LEU A 145 -6.77 3.04 11.72
CA LEU A 145 -6.10 4.26 12.18
C LEU A 145 -6.52 4.63 13.60
N HIS A 146 -5.62 5.35 14.28
CA HIS A 146 -5.92 5.94 15.58
C HIS A 146 -7.07 6.98 15.44
N PRO A 147 -7.98 7.09 16.42
CA PRO A 147 -9.11 8.03 16.37
C PRO A 147 -8.76 9.52 16.17
N MET A 148 -7.49 9.87 16.27
CA MET A 148 -7.02 11.24 16.02
C MET A 148 -6.80 11.57 14.54
N PHE A 149 -6.97 10.61 13.63
CA PHE A 149 -6.81 10.77 12.18
C PHE A 149 -8.14 10.64 11.48
#